data_faae5f68282d53bb5d84b210c10eb3e2
#
_entry.id   faae5f68282d53bb5d84b210c10eb3e2
#
_cell.length_a   1.000
_cell.length_b   1.000
_cell.length_c   1.000
_cell.angle_alpha   90.00
_cell.angle_beta   90.00
_cell.angle_gamma   90.00
#
_symmetry.space_group_name_H-M   'P 1'
#
loop_
_entity.id
_entity.type
_entity.pdbx_description
1 polymer ?
#
loop_
_entity_poly.entity_id
_entity_poly.type
_entity_poly.pdbx_seq_one_letter_code
_entity_poly.pdbx_strand_id
1 'polypeptide(L)'
;MTGTPDDVTAERADAARNRARLLEAAASLVAELGAEHVTMHEVAREAGVGKGTLFRRFGDRTGLLLALLDDAEAEFHEAYTCGPPPLGPGAPPRDRLTAFGRALLARTADDADLGAALARQVPLERRHASLVGRAFHRHVASLLREAGVEGDHDMLAHTMLALTNFETVDYLREKNEVTTARLQATWVDLVRRVT
;
A
#
# COMPACT_ATOMS: atom_id res chain seq x y z
N MET A 1 28.53 9.97 -28.72
CA MET A 1 27.65 11.04 -28.21
C MET A 1 27.34 10.69 -26.75
N THR A 2 28.11 11.24 -25.84
CA THR A 2 27.99 11.04 -24.39
C THR A 2 27.18 12.20 -23.84
N GLY A 3 25.94 11.94 -23.44
CA GLY A 3 25.11 12.91 -22.70
C GLY A 3 25.82 13.32 -21.42
N THR A 4 25.75 14.57 -21.06
CA THR A 4 26.31 15.09 -19.80
C THR A 4 25.53 14.57 -18.58
N PRO A 5 26.14 14.47 -17.39
CA PRO A 5 25.44 14.04 -16.16
C PRO A 5 24.17 14.85 -15.86
N ASP A 6 24.13 16.12 -16.24
CA ASP A 6 22.98 17.02 -16.08
C ASP A 6 21.80 16.63 -16.98
N ASP A 7 22.06 16.12 -18.19
CA ASP A 7 21.04 15.69 -19.15
C ASP A 7 20.32 14.43 -18.66
N VAL A 8 21.06 13.48 -18.09
CA VAL A 8 20.51 12.25 -17.50
C VAL A 8 19.66 12.55 -16.26
N THR A 9 20.05 13.55 -15.48
CA THR A 9 19.30 13.96 -14.27
C THR A 9 18.00 14.67 -14.64
N ALA A 10 18.03 15.53 -15.65
CA ALA A 10 16.84 16.22 -16.18
C ALA A 10 15.84 15.23 -16.79
N GLU A 11 16.31 14.27 -17.58
CA GLU A 11 15.47 13.22 -18.19
C GLU A 11 14.80 12.33 -17.14
N ARG A 12 15.52 11.97 -16.08
CA ARG A 12 14.94 11.22 -14.94
C ARG A 12 13.87 12.02 -14.18
N ALA A 13 14.11 13.30 -13.97
CA ALA A 13 13.15 14.19 -13.31
C ALA A 13 11.87 14.37 -14.15
N ASP A 14 12.02 14.53 -15.49
CA ASP A 14 10.87 14.58 -16.40
C ASP A 14 10.09 13.27 -16.43
N ALA A 15 10.79 12.15 -16.42
CA ALA A 15 10.17 10.84 -16.35
C ALA A 15 9.41 10.62 -15.04
N ALA A 16 9.93 11.11 -13.90
CA ALA A 16 9.26 11.05 -12.61
C ALA A 16 8.01 11.95 -12.58
N ARG A 17 8.11 13.20 -13.04
CA ARG A 17 6.97 14.11 -13.16
C ARG A 17 5.85 13.55 -14.05
N ASN A 18 6.22 12.96 -15.17
CA ASN A 18 5.26 12.33 -16.07
C ASN A 18 4.57 11.10 -15.42
N ARG A 19 5.33 10.30 -14.63
CA ARG A 19 4.76 9.19 -13.87
C ARG A 19 3.75 9.68 -12.84
N ALA A 20 4.09 10.71 -12.08
CA ALA A 20 3.20 11.27 -11.05
C ALA A 20 1.88 11.77 -11.68
N ARG A 21 1.93 12.54 -12.79
CA ARG A 21 0.73 12.98 -13.51
C ARG A 21 -0.17 11.84 -14.00
N LEU A 22 0.44 10.74 -14.45
CA LEU A 22 -0.31 9.58 -14.91
C LEU A 22 -1.01 8.87 -13.74
N LEU A 23 -0.36 8.76 -12.59
CA LEU A 23 -0.94 8.18 -11.38
C LEU A 23 -2.02 9.08 -10.78
N GLU A 24 -1.82 10.39 -10.76
CA GLU A 24 -2.82 11.36 -10.32
C GLU A 24 -4.11 11.27 -11.17
N ALA A 25 -3.98 11.25 -12.50
CA ALA A 25 -5.12 11.07 -13.40
C ALA A 25 -5.83 9.71 -13.17
N ALA A 26 -5.07 8.66 -12.95
CA ALA A 26 -5.63 7.34 -12.67
C ALA A 26 -6.33 7.29 -11.29
N ALA A 27 -5.74 7.91 -10.26
CA ALA A 27 -6.35 8.01 -8.93
C ALA A 27 -7.67 8.78 -8.96
N SER A 28 -7.73 9.92 -9.67
CA SER A 28 -8.97 10.69 -9.87
C SER A 28 -10.06 9.85 -10.53
N LEU A 29 -9.73 9.12 -11.59
CA LEU A 29 -10.70 8.26 -12.27
C LEU A 29 -11.13 7.06 -11.41
N VAL A 30 -10.24 6.49 -10.61
CA VAL A 30 -10.60 5.43 -9.64
C VAL A 30 -11.58 5.98 -8.59
N ALA A 31 -11.35 7.17 -8.07
CA ALA A 31 -12.23 7.81 -7.09
C ALA A 31 -13.62 8.16 -7.68
N GLU A 32 -13.66 8.53 -8.96
CA GLU A 32 -14.91 8.94 -9.63
C GLU A 32 -15.73 7.74 -10.14
N LEU A 33 -15.09 6.76 -10.76
CA LEU A 33 -15.73 5.66 -11.49
C LEU A 33 -15.68 4.32 -10.77
N GLY A 34 -14.84 4.19 -9.75
CA GLY A 34 -14.45 2.92 -9.16
C GLY A 34 -13.35 2.21 -9.95
N ALA A 35 -12.50 1.49 -9.24
CA ALA A 35 -11.31 0.84 -9.85
C ALA A 35 -11.66 -0.16 -10.96
N GLU A 36 -12.86 -0.76 -10.93
CA GLU A 36 -13.28 -1.74 -11.94
C GLU A 36 -13.56 -1.12 -13.32
N HIS A 37 -14.02 0.12 -13.34
CA HIS A 37 -14.47 0.80 -14.54
C HIS A 37 -13.37 1.62 -15.22
N VAL A 38 -12.25 1.87 -14.57
CA VAL A 38 -11.13 2.64 -15.14
C VAL A 38 -10.44 1.86 -16.25
N THR A 39 -10.29 2.49 -17.41
CA THR A 39 -9.59 1.94 -18.57
C THR A 39 -8.30 2.69 -18.87
N MET A 40 -7.32 1.99 -19.48
CA MET A 40 -6.07 2.60 -19.96
C MET A 40 -6.31 3.76 -20.94
N HIS A 41 -7.44 3.72 -21.66
CA HIS A 41 -7.78 4.79 -22.61
C HIS A 41 -8.21 6.07 -21.91
N GLU A 42 -9.05 5.97 -20.91
CA GLU A 42 -9.53 7.11 -20.12
C GLU A 42 -8.38 7.77 -19.38
N VAL A 43 -7.52 6.97 -18.73
CA VAL A 43 -6.32 7.51 -18.05
C VAL A 43 -5.38 8.22 -19.01
N ALA A 44 -5.12 7.68 -20.22
CA ALA A 44 -4.28 8.35 -21.21
C ALA A 44 -4.89 9.68 -21.65
N ARG A 45 -6.22 9.74 -21.85
CA ARG A 45 -6.96 10.95 -22.21
C ARG A 45 -6.91 11.98 -21.08
N GLU A 46 -7.16 11.59 -19.86
CA GLU A 46 -7.18 12.45 -18.67
C GLU A 46 -5.79 13.06 -18.42
N ALA A 47 -4.76 12.24 -18.50
CA ALA A 47 -3.37 12.69 -18.34
C ALA A 47 -2.80 13.47 -19.54
N GLY A 48 -3.54 13.58 -20.66
CA GLY A 48 -3.08 14.26 -21.87
C GLY A 48 -1.89 13.58 -22.56
N VAL A 49 -1.79 12.24 -22.51
CA VAL A 49 -0.69 11.47 -23.12
C VAL A 49 -1.19 10.48 -24.17
N GLY A 50 -0.29 10.07 -25.05
CA GLY A 50 -0.58 9.00 -26.00
C GLY A 50 -0.72 7.63 -25.31
N LYS A 51 -1.67 6.79 -25.76
CA LYS A 51 -1.87 5.42 -25.25
C LYS A 51 -0.57 4.61 -25.18
N GLY A 52 0.28 4.70 -26.21
CA GLY A 52 1.56 3.97 -26.23
C GLY A 52 2.51 4.34 -25.09
N THR A 53 2.45 5.57 -24.60
CA THR A 53 3.25 6.01 -23.45
C THR A 53 2.79 5.34 -22.17
N LEU A 54 1.46 5.25 -21.97
CA LEU A 54 0.87 4.59 -20.78
C LEU A 54 1.18 3.08 -20.80
N PHE A 55 0.93 2.40 -21.93
CA PHE A 55 1.20 0.96 -22.07
C PHE A 55 2.70 0.63 -21.90
N ARG A 56 3.59 1.44 -22.48
CA ARG A 56 5.04 1.23 -22.30
C ARG A 56 5.46 1.35 -20.84
N ARG A 57 4.79 2.18 -20.04
CA ARG A 57 5.17 2.46 -18.65
C ARG A 57 4.58 1.46 -17.65
N PHE A 58 3.33 1.08 -17.83
CA PHE A 58 2.58 0.25 -16.86
C PHE A 58 2.25 -1.14 -17.40
N GLY A 59 2.47 -1.41 -18.67
CA GLY A 59 2.15 -2.67 -19.33
C GLY A 59 0.66 -2.79 -19.64
N ASP A 60 -0.14 -2.98 -18.63
CA ASP A 60 -1.58 -3.15 -18.72
C ASP A 60 -2.31 -2.43 -17.57
N ARG A 61 -3.62 -2.61 -17.49
CA ARG A 61 -4.46 -2.04 -16.43
C ARG A 61 -4.06 -2.57 -15.04
N THR A 62 -3.71 -3.84 -14.93
CA THR A 62 -3.25 -4.43 -13.68
C THR A 62 -1.96 -3.77 -13.18
N GLY A 63 -1.01 -3.56 -14.09
CA GLY A 63 0.23 -2.84 -13.79
C GLY A 63 0.00 -1.39 -13.38
N LEU A 64 -1.00 -0.71 -13.96
CA LEU A 64 -1.39 0.65 -13.56
C LEU A 64 -1.99 0.66 -12.14
N LEU A 65 -2.92 -0.26 -11.83
CA LEU A 65 -3.53 -0.36 -10.50
C LEU A 65 -2.50 -0.74 -9.42
N LEU A 66 -1.55 -1.63 -9.75
CA LEU A 66 -0.42 -1.93 -8.86
C LEU A 66 0.46 -0.69 -8.62
N ALA A 67 0.73 0.10 -9.65
CA ALA A 67 1.53 1.31 -9.52
C ALA A 67 0.81 2.40 -8.70
N LEU A 68 -0.51 2.46 -8.72
CA LEU A 68 -1.30 3.32 -7.82
C LEU A 68 -1.16 2.87 -6.37
N LEU A 69 -1.25 1.57 -6.11
CA LEU A 69 -1.07 1.03 -4.77
C LEU A 69 0.36 1.29 -4.27
N ASP A 70 1.38 1.02 -5.10
CA ASP A 70 2.78 1.28 -4.76
C ASP A 70 3.05 2.76 -4.43
N ASP A 71 2.39 3.70 -5.12
CA ASP A 71 2.54 5.13 -4.89
C ASP A 71 1.91 5.54 -3.54
N ALA A 72 0.69 5.09 -3.27
CA ALA A 72 0.04 5.28 -1.99
C ALA A 72 0.86 4.66 -0.84
N GLU A 73 1.45 3.49 -1.06
CA GLU A 73 2.28 2.80 -0.08
C GLU A 73 3.62 3.49 0.20
N ALA A 74 4.17 4.26 -0.74
CA ALA A 74 5.40 5.02 -0.53
C ALA A 74 5.24 6.07 0.59
N GLU A 75 4.13 6.78 0.63
CA GLU A 75 3.81 7.73 1.70
C GLU A 75 3.67 7.03 3.06
N PHE A 76 2.98 5.90 3.08
CA PHE A 76 2.84 5.13 4.32
C PHE A 76 4.17 4.56 4.78
N HIS A 77 5.00 4.07 3.85
CA HIS A 77 6.35 3.60 4.15
C HIS A 77 7.19 4.70 4.80
N GLU A 78 7.17 5.91 4.26
CA GLU A 78 7.87 7.05 4.85
C GLU A 78 7.31 7.39 6.23
N ALA A 79 6.00 7.37 6.42
CA ALA A 79 5.35 7.68 7.68
C ALA A 79 5.78 6.72 8.82
N TYR A 80 5.88 5.41 8.58
CA TYR A 80 6.28 4.48 9.64
C TYR A 80 7.80 4.30 9.79
N THR A 81 8.61 4.70 8.80
CA THR A 81 10.08 4.59 8.85
C THR A 81 10.78 5.87 9.30
N CYS A 82 10.25 7.04 8.90
CA CYS A 82 10.87 8.35 9.09
C CYS A 82 9.93 9.39 9.70
N GLY A 83 8.62 9.10 9.76
CA GLY A 83 7.61 10.04 10.26
C GLY A 83 7.63 10.24 11.78
N PRO A 84 6.72 11.07 12.30
CA PRO A 84 6.63 11.33 13.73
C PRO A 84 6.09 10.14 14.51
N PRO A 85 6.41 10.02 15.83
CA PRO A 85 5.79 9.05 16.70
C PRO A 85 4.26 9.34 16.86
N PRO A 86 3.42 8.32 17.17
CA PRO A 86 3.83 6.95 17.52
C PRO A 86 4.04 6.02 16.33
N LEU A 87 3.68 6.41 15.10
CA LEU A 87 3.82 5.55 13.91
C LEU A 87 5.30 5.40 13.51
N GLY A 88 6.02 6.51 13.43
CA GLY A 88 7.44 6.56 13.14
C GLY A 88 8.33 6.24 14.33
N PRO A 89 9.66 6.38 14.15
CA PRO A 89 10.65 6.15 15.20
C PRO A 89 10.47 7.09 16.40
N GLY A 90 10.99 6.65 17.58
CA GLY A 90 10.99 7.47 18.81
C GLY A 90 9.90 7.10 19.83
N ALA A 91 8.90 6.29 19.45
CA ALA A 91 7.96 5.70 20.39
C ALA A 91 8.36 4.26 20.78
N PRO A 92 7.88 3.73 21.92
CA PRO A 92 8.08 2.33 22.29
C PRO A 92 7.60 1.38 21.18
N PRO A 93 8.25 0.22 20.95
CA PRO A 93 7.90 -0.72 19.89
C PRO A 93 6.43 -1.15 19.89
N ARG A 94 5.84 -1.34 21.07
CA ARG A 94 4.42 -1.65 21.25
C ARG A 94 3.51 -0.55 20.71
N ASP A 95 3.83 0.70 21.00
CA ASP A 95 3.03 1.84 20.57
C ASP A 95 3.14 2.02 19.05
N ARG A 96 4.34 1.83 18.50
CA ARG A 96 4.59 1.82 17.05
C ARG A 96 3.81 0.71 16.36
N LEU A 97 3.84 -0.52 16.89
CA LEU A 97 3.09 -1.66 16.35
C LEU A 97 1.58 -1.40 16.39
N THR A 98 1.09 -0.81 17.49
CA THR A 98 -0.31 -0.40 17.64
C THR A 98 -0.70 0.63 16.59
N ALA A 99 0.10 1.69 16.43
CA ALA A 99 -0.16 2.76 15.46
C ALA A 99 -0.09 2.24 14.01
N PHE A 100 0.89 1.39 13.71
CA PHE A 100 1.07 0.81 12.39
C PHE A 100 -0.17 0.02 11.93
N GLY A 101 -0.65 -0.91 12.72
CA GLY A 101 -1.81 -1.71 12.32
C GLY A 101 -3.11 -0.92 12.26
N ARG A 102 -3.29 0.08 13.14
CA ARG A 102 -4.43 0.99 13.04
C ARG A 102 -4.41 1.80 11.74
N ALA A 103 -3.27 2.35 11.39
CA ALA A 103 -3.10 3.11 10.16
C ALA A 103 -3.27 2.22 8.92
N LEU A 104 -2.67 1.01 8.93
CA LEU A 104 -2.81 0.05 7.84
C LEU A 104 -4.28 -0.37 7.64
N LEU A 105 -5.02 -0.68 8.70
CA LEU A 105 -6.44 -1.03 8.63
C LEU A 105 -7.32 0.11 8.12
N ALA A 106 -7.01 1.36 8.49
CA ALA A 106 -7.71 2.53 7.95
C ALA A 106 -7.51 2.62 6.43
N ARG A 107 -6.26 2.56 5.98
CA ARG A 107 -5.91 2.59 4.56
C ARG A 107 -6.55 1.44 3.77
N THR A 108 -6.44 0.21 4.29
CA THR A 108 -7.07 -0.95 3.64
C THR A 108 -8.58 -0.77 3.49
N ALA A 109 -9.21 -0.08 4.43
CA ALA A 109 -10.64 0.22 4.38
C ALA A 109 -10.98 1.39 3.43
N ASP A 110 -10.12 2.39 3.34
CA ASP A 110 -10.28 3.55 2.45
C ASP A 110 -10.01 3.16 0.98
N ASP A 111 -9.03 2.28 0.74
CA ASP A 111 -8.66 1.78 -0.58
C ASP A 111 -9.42 0.48 -0.98
N ALA A 112 -10.57 0.21 -0.37
CA ALA A 112 -11.30 -1.06 -0.53
C ALA A 112 -11.60 -1.41 -2.00
N ASP A 113 -12.04 -0.44 -2.80
CA ASP A 113 -12.35 -0.65 -4.22
C ASP A 113 -11.12 -1.02 -5.04
N LEU A 114 -10.01 -0.31 -4.82
CA LEU A 114 -8.74 -0.59 -5.48
C LEU A 114 -8.20 -1.95 -5.02
N GLY A 115 -8.24 -2.22 -3.73
CA GLY A 115 -7.85 -3.50 -3.14
C GLY A 115 -8.66 -4.67 -3.66
N ALA A 116 -9.98 -4.54 -3.75
CA ALA A 116 -10.87 -5.55 -4.30
C ALA A 116 -10.61 -5.81 -5.79
N ALA A 117 -10.37 -4.76 -6.59
CA ALA A 117 -10.01 -4.92 -8.00
C ALA A 117 -8.67 -5.65 -8.16
N LEU A 118 -7.68 -5.33 -7.34
CA LEU A 118 -6.38 -6.00 -7.33
C LEU A 118 -6.48 -7.45 -6.83
N ALA A 119 -7.27 -7.71 -5.81
CA ALA A 119 -7.48 -9.05 -5.26
C ALA A 119 -8.02 -10.02 -6.31
N ARG A 120 -8.89 -9.55 -7.21
CA ARG A 120 -9.42 -10.34 -8.31
C ARG A 120 -8.41 -10.61 -9.44
N GLN A 121 -7.42 -9.74 -9.62
CA GLN A 121 -6.51 -9.78 -10.77
C GLN A 121 -5.09 -10.27 -10.41
N VAL A 122 -4.67 -10.12 -9.17
CA VAL A 122 -3.31 -10.44 -8.71
C VAL A 122 -3.35 -11.53 -7.65
N PRO A 123 -2.77 -12.71 -7.89
CA PRO A 123 -2.71 -13.79 -6.91
C PRO A 123 -2.10 -13.32 -5.58
N LEU A 124 -2.64 -13.82 -4.46
CA LEU A 124 -2.22 -13.47 -3.10
C LEU A 124 -0.70 -13.64 -2.91
N GLU A 125 -0.13 -14.72 -3.44
CA GLU A 125 1.31 -14.99 -3.36
C GLU A 125 2.15 -13.85 -3.98
N ARG A 126 1.70 -13.28 -5.11
CA ARG A 126 2.39 -12.15 -5.76
C ARG A 126 2.30 -10.87 -4.93
N ARG A 127 1.17 -10.65 -4.26
CA ARG A 127 0.99 -9.49 -3.37
C ARG A 127 1.88 -9.60 -2.13
N HIS A 128 1.94 -10.78 -1.49
CA HIS A 128 2.86 -11.02 -0.37
C HIS A 128 4.33 -10.97 -0.76
N ALA A 129 4.66 -11.44 -1.97
CA ALA A 129 6.02 -11.36 -2.52
C ALA A 129 6.38 -9.96 -3.06
N SER A 130 5.47 -8.99 -3.06
CA SER A 130 5.74 -7.61 -3.46
C SER A 130 6.75 -6.94 -2.52
N LEU A 131 7.33 -5.83 -2.95
CA LEU A 131 8.23 -5.04 -2.10
C LEU A 131 7.51 -4.55 -0.85
N VAL A 132 6.28 -4.11 -1.00
CA VAL A 132 5.40 -3.61 0.06
C VAL A 132 5.08 -4.71 1.08
N GLY A 133 4.58 -5.86 0.63
CA GLY A 133 4.24 -6.98 1.52
C GLY A 133 5.44 -7.43 2.36
N ARG A 134 6.63 -7.50 1.75
CA ARG A 134 7.87 -7.80 2.47
C ARG A 134 8.32 -6.68 3.41
N ALA A 135 8.06 -5.41 3.07
CA ALA A 135 8.38 -4.28 3.94
C ALA A 135 7.52 -4.29 5.20
N PHE A 136 6.21 -4.49 5.07
CA PHE A 136 5.30 -4.61 6.21
C PHE A 136 5.66 -5.77 7.11
N HIS A 137 5.91 -6.94 6.52
CA HIS A 137 6.33 -8.12 7.28
C HIS A 137 7.58 -7.86 8.10
N ARG A 138 8.64 -7.32 7.47
CA ARG A 138 9.90 -7.00 8.17
C ARG A 138 9.70 -5.98 9.28
N HIS A 139 8.88 -4.96 9.04
CA HIS A 139 8.60 -3.93 10.03
C HIS A 139 7.89 -4.50 11.26
N VAL A 140 6.82 -5.27 11.06
CA VAL A 140 6.08 -5.93 12.17
C VAL A 140 6.98 -6.90 12.91
N ALA A 141 7.71 -7.78 12.21
CA ALA A 141 8.64 -8.73 12.83
C ALA A 141 9.76 -8.03 13.63
N SER A 142 10.27 -6.88 13.14
CA SER A 142 11.26 -6.07 13.89
C SER A 142 10.66 -5.50 15.18
N LEU A 143 9.47 -4.92 15.10
CA LEU A 143 8.79 -4.34 16.28
C LEU A 143 8.44 -5.41 17.33
N LEU A 144 8.02 -6.61 16.92
CA LEU A 144 7.80 -7.74 17.85
C LEU A 144 9.10 -8.13 18.56
N ARG A 145 10.21 -8.22 17.83
CA ARG A 145 11.53 -8.50 18.41
C ARG A 145 12.00 -7.41 19.37
N GLU A 146 11.85 -6.14 18.97
CA GLU A 146 12.20 -4.98 19.80
C GLU A 146 11.34 -4.87 21.06
N ALA A 147 10.07 -5.33 20.99
CA ALA A 147 9.15 -5.39 22.14
C ALA A 147 9.47 -6.55 23.10
N GLY A 148 10.44 -7.42 22.78
CA GLY A 148 10.80 -8.58 23.61
C GLY A 148 9.80 -9.71 23.56
N VAL A 149 8.99 -9.81 22.51
CA VAL A 149 8.02 -10.90 22.34
C VAL A 149 8.78 -12.22 22.19
N GLU A 150 8.35 -13.26 22.91
CA GLU A 150 8.93 -14.59 22.75
C GLU A 150 8.32 -15.33 21.55
N GLY A 151 9.10 -16.22 20.92
CA GLY A 151 8.65 -17.10 19.85
C GLY A 151 9.08 -16.69 18.44
N ASP A 152 8.38 -17.21 17.45
CA ASP A 152 8.66 -16.98 16.03
C ASP A 152 8.05 -15.65 15.55
N HIS A 153 8.88 -14.60 15.52
CA HIS A 153 8.44 -13.26 15.12
C HIS A 153 7.99 -13.20 13.65
N ASP A 154 8.57 -14.03 12.78
CA ASP A 154 8.20 -14.04 11.37
C ASP A 154 6.80 -14.64 11.18
N MET A 155 6.49 -15.75 11.86
CA MET A 155 5.15 -16.35 11.83
C MET A 155 4.11 -15.47 12.53
N LEU A 156 4.47 -14.82 13.63
CA LEU A 156 3.57 -13.85 14.28
C LEU A 156 3.27 -12.66 13.38
N ALA A 157 4.28 -12.11 12.69
CA ALA A 157 4.08 -11.03 11.74
C ALA A 157 3.14 -11.44 10.59
N HIS A 158 3.33 -12.62 10.00
CA HIS A 158 2.42 -13.15 8.99
C HIS A 158 1.00 -13.30 9.52
N THR A 159 0.84 -13.86 10.72
CA THR A 159 -0.47 -14.07 11.34
C THR A 159 -1.18 -12.73 11.59
N MET A 160 -0.48 -11.75 12.13
CA MET A 160 -1.03 -10.42 12.39
C MET A 160 -1.43 -9.72 11.09
N LEU A 161 -0.56 -9.72 10.08
CA LEU A 161 -0.83 -9.07 8.79
C LEU A 161 -1.93 -9.75 7.98
N ALA A 162 -2.22 -11.03 8.21
CA ALA A 162 -3.35 -11.71 7.57
C ALA A 162 -4.70 -11.05 7.89
N LEU A 163 -4.81 -10.40 9.05
CA LEU A 163 -6.02 -9.65 9.45
C LEU A 163 -6.20 -8.32 8.70
N THR A 164 -5.14 -7.83 8.06
CA THR A 164 -5.12 -6.51 7.41
C THR A 164 -5.22 -6.59 5.89
N ASN A 165 -5.31 -7.79 5.31
CA ASN A 165 -5.43 -7.94 3.87
C ASN A 165 -6.83 -7.52 3.38
N PHE A 166 -6.90 -7.04 2.14
CA PHE A 166 -8.11 -6.49 1.54
C PHE A 166 -9.28 -7.46 1.61
N GLU A 167 -9.08 -8.75 1.29
CA GLU A 167 -10.16 -9.73 1.26
C GLU A 167 -10.77 -9.96 2.64
N THR A 168 -9.95 -10.01 3.68
CA THR A 168 -10.43 -10.17 5.06
C THR A 168 -11.18 -8.94 5.53
N VAL A 169 -10.62 -7.75 5.29
CA VAL A 169 -11.21 -6.48 5.70
C VAL A 169 -12.52 -6.24 4.96
N ASP A 170 -12.54 -6.43 3.64
CA ASP A 170 -13.71 -6.27 2.79
C ASP A 170 -14.83 -7.25 3.21
N TYR A 171 -14.52 -8.53 3.34
CA TYR A 171 -15.48 -9.54 3.81
C TYR A 171 -16.09 -9.18 5.18
N LEU A 172 -15.27 -8.74 6.13
CA LEU A 172 -15.76 -8.40 7.48
C LEU A 172 -16.63 -7.12 7.44
N ARG A 173 -16.31 -6.16 6.62
CA ARG A 173 -17.08 -4.92 6.48
C ARG A 173 -18.38 -5.13 5.71
N GLU A 174 -18.32 -5.78 4.56
CA GLU A 174 -19.42 -5.93 3.63
C GLU A 174 -20.45 -6.99 4.08
N LYS A 175 -19.98 -8.12 4.60
CA LYS A 175 -20.83 -9.25 4.93
C LYS A 175 -21.18 -9.36 6.41
N ASN A 176 -20.35 -8.82 7.31
CA ASN A 176 -20.51 -8.93 8.75
C ASN A 176 -20.71 -7.57 9.42
N GLU A 177 -20.84 -6.49 8.66
CA GLU A 177 -21.09 -5.12 9.14
C GLU A 177 -20.05 -4.66 10.20
N VAL A 178 -18.81 -5.15 10.10
CA VAL A 178 -17.74 -4.80 11.02
C VAL A 178 -17.18 -3.44 10.65
N THR A 179 -17.23 -2.49 11.58
CA THR A 179 -16.67 -1.15 11.35
C THR A 179 -15.14 -1.16 11.37
N THR A 180 -14.52 -0.22 10.65
CA THR A 180 -13.06 0.00 10.71
C THR A 180 -12.57 0.23 12.13
N ALA A 181 -13.33 0.97 12.93
CA ALA A 181 -13.01 1.21 14.34
C ALA A 181 -12.95 -0.11 15.17
N ARG A 182 -13.83 -1.07 14.89
CA ARG A 182 -13.82 -2.37 15.53
C ARG A 182 -12.62 -3.22 15.11
N LEU A 183 -12.23 -3.18 13.83
CA LEU A 183 -11.02 -3.83 13.34
C LEU A 183 -9.77 -3.26 14.00
N GLN A 184 -9.69 -1.94 14.10
CA GLN A 184 -8.59 -1.24 14.78
C GLN A 184 -8.52 -1.59 16.28
N ALA A 185 -9.68 -1.66 16.98
CA ALA A 185 -9.72 -2.07 18.37
C ALA A 185 -9.25 -3.53 18.56
N THR A 186 -9.62 -4.42 17.64
CA THR A 186 -9.16 -5.81 17.65
C THR A 186 -7.64 -5.90 17.45
N TRP A 187 -7.08 -5.09 16.57
CA TRP A 187 -5.62 -4.99 16.41
C TRP A 187 -4.92 -4.54 17.69
N VAL A 188 -5.43 -3.49 18.35
CA VAL A 188 -4.91 -3.01 19.65
C VAL A 188 -4.95 -4.10 20.70
N ASP A 189 -6.05 -4.83 20.80
CA ASP A 189 -6.19 -5.96 21.72
C ASP A 189 -5.20 -7.08 21.40
N LEU A 190 -4.99 -7.39 20.13
CA LEU A 190 -4.02 -8.40 19.70
C LEU A 190 -2.60 -7.98 20.11
N VAL A 191 -2.18 -6.76 19.79
CA VAL A 191 -0.88 -6.22 20.18
C VAL A 191 -0.68 -6.33 21.70
N ARG A 192 -1.67 -5.91 22.49
CA ARG A 192 -1.61 -6.00 23.96
C ARG A 192 -1.45 -7.41 24.50
N ARG A 193 -1.96 -8.42 23.79
CA ARG A 193 -1.88 -9.84 24.21
C ARG A 193 -0.56 -10.50 23.84
N VAL A 194 0.09 -10.02 22.80
CA VAL A 194 1.34 -10.60 22.31
C VAL A 194 2.58 -9.86 22.81
N THR A 195 2.43 -8.60 23.25
CA THR A 195 3.50 -7.77 23.84
C THR A 195 3.23 -7.50 25.33
#